data_5dfdc5800a613c0c926631b313660d6f
#
_entry.id   5dfdc5800a613c0c926631b313660d6f
#
_cell.length_a   1.000
_cell.length_b   1.000
_cell.length_c   1.000
_cell.angle_alpha   90.00
_cell.angle_beta   90.00
_cell.angle_gamma   90.00
#
_symmetry.space_group_name_H-M   'P 1'
#
loop_
_entity.id
_entity.type
_entity.pdbx_description
1 polymer ?
#
loop_
_entity_poly.entity_id
_entity_poly.type
_entity_poly.pdbx_seq_one_letter_code
_entity_poly.pdbx_strand_id
1 'polypeptide(L)'
;SDMKNVLHSLGIEKVDGIMLDLGVSSFQLDTPKRGFTYRSEDAPLDMRMDDRNALTARDIVNTYSENDLYRIIRDYGEDKFAKNIAKHIAAARQKQEITTTGELNEIIKAAIPKKVRATGGHPSKRTYQAIRIELNHELDVLRDNLDDMIDLLNPGGRICIITFHSLEDR
;
A
#
# COMPACT_ATOMS: atom_id res chain seq x y z
N SER A 1 -14.26 0.53 7.42
CA SER A 1 -15.32 -0.14 6.66
C SER A 1 -16.66 0.06 7.36
N ASP A 2 -17.74 0.14 6.61
CA ASP A 2 -19.10 0.40 7.13
C ASP A 2 -20.10 -0.67 6.69
N MET A 3 -19.60 -1.86 6.37
CA MET A 3 -20.38 -2.97 5.81
C MET A 3 -21.59 -3.31 6.70
N LYS A 4 -21.38 -3.43 8.02
CA LYS A 4 -22.43 -3.79 8.98
C LYS A 4 -23.57 -2.78 8.99
N ASN A 5 -23.23 -1.49 9.09
CA ASN A 5 -24.25 -0.41 9.08
C ASN A 5 -24.98 -0.31 7.75
N VAL A 6 -24.26 -0.49 6.63
CA VAL A 6 -24.88 -0.49 5.29
C VAL A 6 -25.87 -1.65 5.15
N LEU A 7 -25.50 -2.86 5.52
CA LEU A 7 -26.40 -4.02 5.45
C LEU A 7 -27.62 -3.84 6.36
N HIS A 8 -27.42 -3.41 7.60
CA HIS A 8 -28.53 -3.15 8.53
C HIS A 8 -29.47 -2.04 8.02
N SER A 9 -28.94 -1.01 7.38
CA SER A 9 -29.78 0.04 6.77
C SER A 9 -30.67 -0.46 5.63
N LEU A 10 -30.28 -1.58 5.01
CA LEU A 10 -31.03 -2.28 3.97
C LEU A 10 -31.96 -3.37 4.53
N GLY A 11 -32.04 -3.51 5.86
CA GLY A 11 -32.82 -4.55 6.51
C GLY A 11 -32.20 -5.95 6.45
N ILE A 12 -30.90 -6.04 6.13
CA ILE A 12 -30.15 -7.30 6.05
C ILE A 12 -29.36 -7.49 7.34
N GLU A 13 -29.80 -8.42 8.20
CA GLU A 13 -29.14 -8.72 9.47
C GLU A 13 -27.94 -9.66 9.31
N LYS A 14 -28.03 -10.63 8.40
CA LYS A 14 -27.04 -11.67 8.16
C LYS A 14 -26.91 -12.01 6.69
N VAL A 15 -25.75 -12.55 6.32
CA VAL A 15 -25.45 -13.02 4.95
C VAL A 15 -24.88 -14.44 4.99
N ASP A 16 -24.96 -15.16 3.87
CA ASP A 16 -24.43 -16.53 3.77
C ASP A 16 -22.98 -16.56 3.27
N GLY A 17 -22.50 -15.47 2.70
CA GLY A 17 -21.13 -15.37 2.20
C GLY A 17 -20.64 -13.95 2.10
N ILE A 18 -19.33 -13.79 2.36
CA ILE A 18 -18.60 -12.53 2.19
C ILE A 18 -17.38 -12.84 1.33
N MET A 19 -17.16 -12.04 0.28
CA MET A 19 -15.94 -12.11 -0.54
C MET A 19 -15.24 -10.76 -0.52
N LEU A 20 -13.95 -10.80 -0.21
CA LEU A 20 -13.06 -9.64 -0.22
C LEU A 20 -12.00 -9.85 -1.30
N ASP A 21 -11.81 -8.85 -2.14
CA ASP A 21 -10.70 -8.74 -3.09
C ASP A 21 -9.83 -7.58 -2.62
N LEU A 22 -8.71 -7.89 -1.93
CA LEU A 22 -7.90 -6.89 -1.26
C LEU A 22 -6.97 -6.15 -2.23
N GLY A 23 -6.45 -5.02 -1.77
CA GLY A 23 -5.47 -4.22 -2.50
C GLY A 23 -6.09 -3.23 -3.48
N VAL A 24 -5.38 -2.94 -4.57
CA VAL A 24 -5.74 -1.92 -5.55
C VAL A 24 -6.41 -2.51 -6.77
N SER A 25 -7.43 -1.84 -7.30
CA SER A 25 -8.08 -2.22 -8.54
C SER A 25 -7.21 -1.95 -9.77
N SER A 26 -7.48 -2.67 -10.88
CA SER A 26 -6.83 -2.41 -12.16
C SER A 26 -6.99 -0.94 -12.59
N PHE A 27 -8.17 -0.35 -12.36
CA PHE A 27 -8.42 1.06 -12.65
C PHE A 27 -7.46 2.00 -11.91
N GLN A 28 -7.18 1.75 -10.63
CA GLN A 28 -6.23 2.55 -9.85
C GLN A 28 -4.79 2.39 -10.36
N LEU A 29 -4.40 1.17 -10.75
CA LEU A 29 -3.07 0.90 -11.32
C LEU A 29 -2.90 1.50 -12.72
N ASP A 30 -3.94 1.44 -13.55
CA ASP A 30 -3.90 1.89 -14.95
C ASP A 30 -4.15 3.39 -15.10
N THR A 31 -4.46 4.08 -14.00
CA THR A 31 -4.65 5.54 -13.98
C THR A 31 -3.39 6.21 -13.40
N PRO A 32 -2.45 6.72 -14.24
CA PRO A 32 -1.17 7.27 -13.77
C PRO A 32 -1.31 8.37 -12.71
N LYS A 33 -2.33 9.22 -12.84
CA LYS A 33 -2.62 10.33 -11.90
C LYS A 33 -2.88 9.86 -10.46
N ARG A 34 -3.21 8.58 -10.26
CA ARG A 34 -3.42 7.99 -8.93
C ARG A 34 -2.11 7.58 -8.24
N GLY A 35 -0.99 7.56 -8.96
CA GLY A 35 0.34 7.33 -8.39
C GLY A 35 0.63 5.92 -7.88
N PHE A 36 -0.24 4.93 -8.12
CA PHE A 36 -0.03 3.54 -7.68
C PHE A 36 0.99 2.78 -8.53
N THR A 37 1.20 3.22 -9.77
CA THR A 37 2.09 2.54 -10.71
C THR A 37 3.51 3.10 -10.67
N TYR A 38 4.48 2.21 -10.57
CA TYR A 38 5.90 2.54 -10.75
C TYR A 38 6.36 2.51 -12.22
N ARG A 39 5.43 2.29 -13.15
CA ARG A 39 5.72 2.21 -14.61
C ARG A 39 5.65 3.57 -15.30
N SER A 40 4.99 4.54 -14.69
CA SER A 40 4.92 5.92 -15.19
C SER A 40 6.00 6.75 -14.50
N GLU A 41 6.73 7.58 -15.25
CA GLU A 41 7.79 8.42 -14.69
C GLU A 41 7.28 9.77 -14.19
N ASP A 42 6.24 10.31 -14.82
CA ASP A 42 5.72 11.65 -14.54
C ASP A 42 4.47 11.65 -13.64
N ALA A 43 4.08 10.49 -13.09
CA ALA A 43 2.91 10.40 -12.24
C ALA A 43 3.18 11.04 -10.86
N PRO A 44 2.19 11.76 -10.28
CA PRO A 44 2.31 12.27 -8.92
C PRO A 44 2.40 11.13 -7.90
N LEU A 45 3.09 11.36 -6.79
CA LEU A 45 3.14 10.41 -5.66
C LEU A 45 1.89 10.58 -4.78
N ASP A 46 0.74 10.12 -5.26
CA ASP A 46 -0.52 10.18 -4.52
C ASP A 46 -0.76 8.90 -3.72
N MET A 47 -1.09 7.78 -4.35
CA MET A 47 -1.36 6.44 -3.80
C MET A 47 -2.52 6.37 -2.80
N ARG A 48 -3.36 7.38 -2.66
CA ARG A 48 -4.55 7.32 -1.78
C ARG A 48 -5.62 6.44 -2.40
N MET A 49 -6.15 5.48 -1.65
CA MET A 49 -7.36 4.74 -2.05
C MET A 49 -8.59 5.63 -1.91
N ASP A 50 -8.65 6.40 -0.83
CA ASP A 50 -9.68 7.43 -0.59
C ASP A 50 -9.05 8.82 -0.77
N ASP A 51 -9.48 9.56 -1.78
CA ASP A 51 -8.96 10.88 -2.13
C ASP A 51 -9.33 11.98 -1.12
N ARG A 52 -10.24 11.69 -0.18
CA ARG A 52 -10.58 12.57 0.94
C ARG A 52 -9.48 12.60 2.02
N ASN A 53 -8.58 11.61 2.03
CA ASN A 53 -7.44 11.61 2.94
C ASN A 53 -6.51 12.78 2.63
N ALA A 54 -6.05 13.46 3.67
CA ALA A 54 -5.12 14.59 3.51
C ALA A 54 -3.70 14.13 3.17
N LEU A 55 -3.25 12.99 3.76
CA LEU A 55 -1.91 12.44 3.56
C LEU A 55 -1.79 11.75 2.20
N THR A 56 -0.65 11.96 1.52
CA THR A 56 -0.31 11.33 0.24
C THR A 56 1.01 10.56 0.34
N ALA A 57 1.34 9.74 -0.66
CA ALA A 57 2.65 9.11 -0.75
C ALA A 57 3.79 10.13 -0.82
N ARG A 58 3.56 11.30 -1.46
CA ARG A 58 4.50 12.42 -1.47
C ARG A 58 4.82 12.91 -0.05
N ASP A 59 3.80 13.04 0.79
CA ASP A 59 4.02 13.46 2.18
C ASP A 59 4.85 12.43 2.94
N ILE A 60 4.54 11.13 2.80
CA ILE A 60 5.31 10.07 3.45
C ILE A 60 6.79 10.14 3.08
N VAL A 61 7.13 10.18 1.80
CA VAL A 61 8.55 10.18 1.37
C VAL A 61 9.29 11.46 1.76
N ASN A 62 8.58 12.61 1.85
CA ASN A 62 9.20 13.89 2.16
C ASN A 62 9.22 14.24 3.65
N THR A 63 8.29 13.69 4.47
CA THR A 63 8.15 14.12 5.88
C THR A 63 8.50 13.04 6.90
N TYR A 64 8.32 11.75 6.60
CA TYR A 64 8.63 10.67 7.54
C TYR A 64 10.12 10.68 7.91
N SER A 65 10.45 10.32 9.15
CA SER A 65 11.86 10.16 9.54
C SER A 65 12.53 9.03 8.76
N GLU A 66 13.86 9.03 8.66
CA GLU A 66 14.61 7.91 8.05
C GLU A 66 14.28 6.58 8.74
N ASN A 67 14.08 6.60 10.05
CA ASN A 67 13.72 5.41 10.82
C ASN A 67 12.30 4.92 10.50
N ASP A 68 11.34 5.83 10.33
CA ASP A 68 9.97 5.45 9.95
C ASP A 68 9.93 4.91 8.52
N LEU A 69 10.62 5.54 7.58
CA LEU A 69 10.78 5.01 6.22
C LEU A 69 11.42 3.61 6.25
N TYR A 70 12.48 3.42 7.04
CA TYR A 70 13.09 2.11 7.19
C TYR A 70 12.11 1.09 7.75
N ARG A 71 11.36 1.44 8.81
CA ARG A 71 10.35 0.58 9.43
C ARG A 71 9.32 0.10 8.40
N ILE A 72 8.67 1.03 7.71
CA ILE A 72 7.61 0.65 6.74
C ILE A 72 8.16 -0.16 5.57
N ILE A 73 9.32 0.19 5.02
CA ILE A 73 9.91 -0.54 3.89
C ILE A 73 10.36 -1.94 4.31
N ARG A 74 10.85 -2.11 5.55
CA ARG A 74 11.21 -3.41 6.12
C ARG A 74 9.97 -4.25 6.39
N ASP A 75 8.98 -3.68 7.11
CA ASP A 75 7.86 -4.43 7.68
C ASP A 75 6.76 -4.66 6.66
N TYR A 76 6.42 -3.66 5.84
CA TYR A 76 5.37 -3.76 4.82
C TYR A 76 5.88 -4.06 3.42
N GLY A 77 7.12 -3.69 3.12
CA GLY A 77 7.75 -4.03 1.84
C GLY A 77 8.51 -5.36 1.89
N GLU A 78 8.84 -5.86 3.08
CA GLU A 78 9.72 -7.03 3.28
C GLU A 78 11.01 -6.91 2.43
N ASP A 79 11.53 -5.67 2.31
CA ASP A 79 12.69 -5.39 1.47
C ASP A 79 14.00 -5.47 2.25
N LYS A 80 14.90 -6.36 1.83
CA LYS A 80 16.21 -6.51 2.45
C LYS A 80 17.13 -5.29 2.33
N PHE A 81 16.83 -4.38 1.40
CA PHE A 81 17.55 -3.12 1.22
C PHE A 81 16.85 -1.94 1.90
N ALA A 82 15.82 -2.18 2.71
CA ALA A 82 15.00 -1.15 3.34
C ALA A 82 15.82 -0.03 4.00
N LYS A 83 16.87 -0.39 4.75
CA LYS A 83 17.74 0.60 5.41
C LYS A 83 18.44 1.52 4.40
N ASN A 84 18.96 0.95 3.32
CA ASN A 84 19.65 1.73 2.30
C ASN A 84 18.68 2.60 1.48
N ILE A 85 17.50 2.07 1.17
CA ILE A 85 16.43 2.81 0.48
C ILE A 85 15.99 4.00 1.31
N ALA A 86 15.68 3.81 2.60
CA ALA A 86 15.28 4.88 3.51
C ALA A 86 16.34 5.99 3.59
N LYS A 87 17.63 5.61 3.73
CA LYS A 87 18.75 6.56 3.72
C LYS A 87 18.81 7.37 2.41
N HIS A 88 18.65 6.72 1.26
CA HIS A 88 18.69 7.40 -0.03
C HIS A 88 17.51 8.36 -0.21
N ILE A 89 16.31 7.98 0.20
CA ILE A 89 15.13 8.87 0.19
C ILE A 89 15.39 10.07 1.11
N ALA A 90 15.83 9.85 2.35
CA ALA A 90 16.11 10.92 3.30
C ALA A 90 17.19 11.88 2.80
N ALA A 91 18.23 11.38 2.14
CA ALA A 91 19.29 12.21 1.57
C ALA A 91 18.83 12.98 0.31
N ALA A 92 18.02 12.36 -0.55
CA ALA A 92 17.54 12.98 -1.79
C ALA A 92 16.62 14.17 -1.50
N ARG A 93 15.65 14.02 -0.61
CA ARG A 93 14.70 15.09 -0.25
C ARG A 93 15.33 16.32 0.39
N GLN A 94 16.56 16.21 0.96
CA GLN A 94 17.29 17.36 1.48
C GLN A 94 17.80 18.29 0.35
N LYS A 95 17.93 17.76 -0.86
CA LYS A 95 18.38 18.52 -2.04
C LYS A 95 17.20 19.08 -2.83
N GLN A 96 16.19 18.26 -3.02
CA GLN A 96 14.99 18.59 -3.78
C GLN A 96 13.83 17.71 -3.30
N GLU A 97 12.64 18.29 -3.18
CA GLU A 97 11.42 17.57 -2.85
C GLU A 97 11.14 16.48 -3.90
N ILE A 98 10.77 15.29 -3.43
CA ILE A 98 10.42 14.15 -4.29
C ILE A 98 8.94 14.26 -4.64
N THR A 99 8.61 14.48 -5.91
CA THR A 99 7.25 14.81 -6.35
C THR A 99 6.63 13.76 -7.28
N THR A 100 7.48 13.05 -8.03
CA THR A 100 7.02 12.10 -9.06
C THR A 100 7.47 10.68 -8.79
N THR A 101 6.76 9.75 -9.40
CA THR A 101 7.08 8.31 -9.38
C THR A 101 8.45 8.03 -10.00
N GLY A 102 8.84 8.74 -11.04
CA GLY A 102 10.16 8.60 -11.67
C GLY A 102 11.29 9.00 -10.74
N GLU A 103 11.18 10.15 -10.06
CA GLU A 103 12.18 10.59 -9.07
C GLU A 103 12.37 9.55 -7.96
N LEU A 104 11.26 9.04 -7.39
CA LEU A 104 11.32 8.00 -6.38
C LEU A 104 11.94 6.70 -6.92
N ASN A 105 11.60 6.30 -8.14
CA ASN A 105 12.17 5.11 -8.78
C ASN A 105 13.69 5.20 -8.93
N GLU A 106 14.22 6.34 -9.38
CA GLU A 106 15.67 6.52 -9.53
C GLU A 106 16.39 6.48 -8.18
N ILE A 107 15.80 7.06 -7.14
CA ILE A 107 16.34 7.00 -5.77
C ILE A 107 16.40 5.55 -5.27
N ILE A 108 15.32 4.78 -5.45
CA ILE A 108 15.27 3.36 -5.06
C ILE A 108 16.28 2.54 -5.86
N LYS A 109 16.36 2.75 -7.17
CA LYS A 109 17.34 2.07 -8.04
C LYS A 109 18.78 2.35 -7.58
N ALA A 110 19.09 3.59 -7.20
CA ALA A 110 20.41 3.94 -6.69
C ALA A 110 20.76 3.24 -5.38
N ALA A 111 19.75 2.96 -4.54
CA ALA A 111 19.93 2.28 -3.26
C ALA A 111 20.15 0.76 -3.38
N ILE A 112 19.84 0.14 -4.52
CA ILE A 112 19.88 -1.32 -4.72
C ILE A 112 21.05 -1.68 -5.67
N PRO A 113 21.93 -2.64 -5.32
CA PRO A 113 23.05 -3.05 -6.17
C PRO A 113 22.60 -3.48 -7.57
N LYS A 114 23.34 -3.06 -8.61
CA LYS A 114 23.03 -3.37 -10.03
C LYS A 114 22.82 -4.87 -10.30
N LYS A 115 23.63 -5.72 -9.67
CA LYS A 115 23.55 -7.18 -9.81
C LYS A 115 22.21 -7.74 -9.35
N VAL A 116 21.64 -7.17 -8.28
CA VAL A 116 20.34 -7.61 -7.73
C VAL A 116 19.19 -7.14 -8.62
N ARG A 117 19.28 -5.92 -9.16
CA ARG A 117 18.27 -5.38 -10.07
C ARG A 117 18.16 -6.12 -11.38
N ALA A 118 19.26 -6.75 -11.84
CA ALA A 118 19.30 -7.49 -13.10
C ALA A 118 18.57 -8.85 -13.05
N THR A 119 18.39 -9.42 -11.85
CA THR A 119 17.82 -10.77 -11.66
C THR A 119 16.45 -10.78 -11.00
N GLY A 120 15.97 -9.64 -10.52
CA GLY A 120 14.71 -9.49 -9.80
C GLY A 120 13.60 -8.83 -10.64
N GLY A 121 12.42 -8.71 -10.06
CA GLY A 121 11.35 -7.85 -10.58
C GLY A 121 11.70 -6.35 -10.46
N HIS A 122 10.72 -5.48 -10.74
CA HIS A 122 10.96 -4.03 -10.66
C HIS A 122 11.41 -3.63 -9.24
N PRO A 123 12.54 -2.90 -9.10
CA PRO A 123 13.16 -2.62 -7.80
C PRO A 123 12.27 -1.81 -6.86
N SER A 124 11.37 -0.99 -7.40
CA SER A 124 10.46 -0.17 -6.60
C SER A 124 9.23 -0.92 -6.08
N LYS A 125 8.93 -2.14 -6.57
CA LYS A 125 7.69 -2.86 -6.25
C LYS A 125 7.42 -2.94 -4.74
N ARG A 126 8.44 -3.33 -3.96
CA ARG A 126 8.32 -3.53 -2.51
C ARG A 126 8.19 -2.20 -1.74
N THR A 127 8.90 -1.17 -2.15
CA THR A 127 8.81 0.16 -1.55
C THR A 127 7.44 0.78 -1.82
N TYR A 128 6.90 0.65 -3.04
CA TYR A 128 5.54 1.12 -3.36
C TYR A 128 4.47 0.38 -2.56
N GLN A 129 4.59 -0.95 -2.42
CA GLN A 129 3.73 -1.72 -1.54
C GLN A 129 3.78 -1.19 -0.10
N ALA A 130 4.97 -0.93 0.43
CA ALA A 130 5.15 -0.44 1.78
C ALA A 130 4.48 0.92 2.02
N ILE A 131 4.70 1.87 1.12
CA ILE A 131 4.10 3.21 1.19
C ILE A 131 2.58 3.11 1.08
N ARG A 132 2.07 2.28 0.17
CA ARG A 132 0.64 2.07 -0.03
C ARG A 132 -0.04 1.50 1.21
N ILE A 133 0.52 0.46 1.80
CA ILE A 133 -0.02 -0.18 3.02
C ILE A 133 -0.05 0.82 4.18
N GLU A 134 1.04 1.56 4.41
CA GLU A 134 1.12 2.59 5.45
C GLU A 134 0.07 3.69 5.22
N LEU A 135 0.02 4.24 4.02
CA LEU A 135 -0.85 5.36 3.66
C LEU A 135 -2.34 5.02 3.80
N ASN A 136 -2.72 3.83 3.39
CA ASN A 136 -4.13 3.42 3.33
C ASN A 136 -4.55 2.54 4.52
N HIS A 137 -3.65 2.27 5.48
CA HIS A 137 -3.92 1.44 6.65
C HIS A 137 -4.50 0.07 6.30
N GLU A 138 -4.03 -0.53 5.19
CA GLU A 138 -4.65 -1.71 4.58
C GLU A 138 -4.79 -2.88 5.56
N LEU A 139 -3.75 -3.15 6.35
CA LEU A 139 -3.76 -4.25 7.34
C LEU A 139 -4.65 -3.92 8.55
N ASP A 140 -4.65 -2.66 8.99
CA ASP A 140 -5.48 -2.23 10.12
C ASP A 140 -6.96 -2.30 9.74
N VAL A 141 -7.32 -1.83 8.55
CA VAL A 141 -8.69 -1.91 8.04
C VAL A 141 -9.17 -3.35 7.97
N LEU A 142 -8.35 -4.29 7.50
CA LEU A 142 -8.71 -5.71 7.47
C LEU A 142 -8.91 -6.25 8.89
N ARG A 143 -7.94 -6.07 9.77
CA ARG A 143 -7.99 -6.55 11.16
C ARG A 143 -9.20 -6.01 11.92
N ASP A 144 -9.43 -4.71 11.84
CA ASP A 144 -10.45 -4.02 12.63
C ASP A 144 -11.88 -4.34 12.17
N ASN A 145 -12.06 -4.90 10.98
CA ASN A 145 -13.37 -5.27 10.44
C ASN A 145 -13.62 -6.78 10.40
N LEU A 146 -12.64 -7.61 10.72
CA LEU A 146 -12.79 -9.06 10.59
C LEU A 146 -13.87 -9.63 11.53
N ASP A 147 -13.93 -9.17 12.77
CA ASP A 147 -14.93 -9.61 13.75
C ASP A 147 -16.35 -9.21 13.29
N ASP A 148 -16.54 -7.98 12.79
CA ASP A 148 -17.81 -7.54 12.24
C ASP A 148 -18.26 -8.39 11.05
N MET A 149 -17.33 -8.82 10.20
CA MET A 149 -17.62 -9.70 9.06
C MET A 149 -18.06 -11.10 9.54
N ILE A 150 -17.39 -11.63 10.55
CA ILE A 150 -17.75 -12.93 11.17
C ILE A 150 -19.14 -12.83 11.78
N ASP A 151 -19.41 -11.76 12.51
CA ASP A 151 -20.71 -11.49 13.14
C ASP A 151 -21.85 -11.39 12.13
N LEU A 152 -21.60 -10.93 10.91
CA LEU A 152 -22.59 -10.81 9.84
C LEU A 152 -22.95 -12.16 9.19
N LEU A 153 -22.20 -13.24 9.44
CA LEU A 153 -22.47 -14.51 8.80
C LEU A 153 -23.62 -15.27 9.49
N ASN A 154 -24.42 -15.92 8.67
CA ASN A 154 -25.31 -16.99 9.12
C ASN A 154 -24.50 -18.21 9.59
N PRO A 155 -25.04 -19.05 10.49
CA PRO A 155 -24.42 -20.34 10.82
C PRO A 155 -24.12 -21.15 9.57
N GLY A 156 -22.86 -21.54 9.37
CA GLY A 156 -22.40 -22.24 8.16
C GLY A 156 -22.03 -21.34 6.98
N GLY A 157 -22.15 -20.02 7.11
CA GLY A 157 -21.68 -19.06 6.10
C GLY A 157 -20.15 -19.11 5.86
N ARG A 158 -19.68 -18.49 4.81
CA ARG A 158 -18.28 -18.51 4.37
C ARG A 158 -17.74 -17.11 4.14
N ILE A 159 -16.47 -16.88 4.55
CA ILE A 159 -15.68 -15.72 4.11
C ILE A 159 -14.60 -16.23 3.15
N CYS A 160 -14.46 -15.56 2.01
CA CYS A 160 -13.38 -15.76 1.06
C CYS A 160 -12.60 -14.45 0.93
N ILE A 161 -11.29 -14.49 1.16
CA ILE A 161 -10.42 -13.31 1.08
C ILE A 161 -9.34 -13.61 0.03
N ILE A 162 -9.27 -12.77 -1.02
CA ILE A 162 -8.23 -12.84 -2.04
C ILE A 162 -7.11 -11.91 -1.60
N THR A 163 -5.93 -12.47 -1.36
CA THR A 163 -4.73 -11.75 -0.89
C THR A 163 -3.69 -11.67 -1.99
N PHE A 164 -2.89 -10.59 -2.02
CA PHE A 164 -1.86 -10.34 -3.04
C PHE A 164 -0.45 -10.29 -2.46
N HIS A 165 -0.31 -10.28 -1.15
CA HIS A 165 0.99 -10.33 -0.48
C HIS A 165 0.92 -11.04 0.87
N SER A 166 2.07 -11.52 1.33
CA SER A 166 2.23 -12.36 2.54
C SER A 166 1.69 -11.75 3.84
N LEU A 167 1.61 -10.43 3.93
CA LEU A 167 1.16 -9.74 5.15
C LEU A 167 -0.36 -9.79 5.33
N GLU A 168 -1.11 -9.99 4.24
CA GLU A 168 -2.57 -10.15 4.30
C GLU A 168 -2.99 -11.57 4.68
N ASP A 169 -2.06 -12.54 4.61
CA ASP A 169 -2.30 -13.97 4.81
C ASP A 169 -1.76 -14.48 6.18
N ARG A 170 -1.18 -13.61 6.98
CA ARG A 170 -0.61 -13.96 8.31
C ARG A 170 -1.59 -13.64 9.43
#